data_cf12d19a43b5cd1a77a78be214d7e8ed
#
_entry.id   cf12d19a43b5cd1a77a78be214d7e8ed
#
_cell.length_a   1.000
_cell.length_b   1.000
_cell.length_c   1.000
_cell.angle_alpha   90.00
_cell.angle_beta   90.00
_cell.angle_gamma   90.00
#
_symmetry.space_group_name_H-M   'P 1'
#
loop_
_entity.id
_entity.type
_entity.pdbx_description
1 polymer ?
#
loop_
_entity_poly.entity_id
_entity_poly.type
_entity_poly.pdbx_seq_one_letter_code
_entity_poly.pdbx_strand_id
1 'polypeptide(L)'
;GKEFVGAVWPGKVHFPDVLDREARKWFGSKYKFLLDQGIEGFWNDMNEPAIFYSEKNLNKVMKEIKAIKNDNMDMWEVFAFKDLVSGLANNPEDYKSFYHTVDGETVRHDKVHNLYGYGMTRAAGEAFEELAPEKRILMFSRSSYIGMHRYGGIWMGDNKSWWSHLLLNLKMLPSLNMCGFLYTGADLGGFGADVTEDLLLRWMALGIFTPLMRNHSALGTRDQECYRFTKTETFRSLIGIRYGLMPYLYSEFMKAALEDKMLFLPLAFVYTEDSHAREVED
;
A
#
# COMPACT_ATOMS: atom_id res chain seq x y z
N GLY A 1 -16.62 1.31 27.66
CA GLY A 1 -15.33 0.64 27.49
C GLY A 1 -14.19 1.64 27.58
N LYS A 2 -12.95 1.15 27.60
CA LYS A 2 -11.78 2.03 27.50
C LYS A 2 -11.43 2.20 26.01
N GLU A 3 -10.94 3.38 25.65
CA GLU A 3 -10.40 3.63 24.32
C GLU A 3 -9.18 2.72 24.05
N PHE A 4 -9.09 2.19 22.83
CA PHE A 4 -7.91 1.46 22.40
C PHE A 4 -6.82 2.44 21.96
N VAL A 5 -5.62 2.22 22.45
CA VAL A 5 -4.41 3.00 22.12
C VAL A 5 -3.33 2.03 21.63
N GLY A 6 -2.84 2.25 20.45
CA GLY A 6 -1.69 1.56 19.90
C GLY A 6 -0.53 2.50 19.61
N ALA A 7 0.67 1.96 19.45
CA ALA A 7 1.84 2.71 19.03
C ALA A 7 2.07 2.54 17.53
N VAL A 8 2.36 3.64 16.87
CA VAL A 8 2.77 3.74 15.46
C VAL A 8 3.92 4.73 15.35
N TRP A 9 4.35 5.13 14.14
CA TRP A 9 5.50 6.02 13.96
C TRP A 9 5.46 7.31 14.79
N PRO A 10 4.36 8.08 14.88
CA PRO A 10 4.32 9.28 15.72
C PRO A 10 4.17 8.98 17.23
N GLY A 11 4.13 7.71 17.64
CA GLY A 11 3.95 7.30 19.03
C GLY A 11 2.58 6.71 19.32
N LYS A 12 2.02 7.00 20.49
CA LYS A 12 0.69 6.50 20.89
C LYS A 12 -0.42 7.26 20.16
N VAL A 13 -1.33 6.52 19.54
CA VAL A 13 -2.45 7.04 18.75
C VAL A 13 -3.76 6.30 19.02
N HIS A 14 -4.86 6.96 18.66
CA HIS A 14 -6.18 6.36 18.55
C HIS A 14 -6.47 5.99 17.10
N PHE A 15 -7.30 4.98 16.87
CA PHE A 15 -7.71 4.52 15.56
C PHE A 15 -9.17 4.92 15.33
N PRO A 16 -9.47 5.86 14.40
CA PRO A 16 -10.83 6.25 14.09
C PRO A 16 -11.68 5.05 13.65
N ASP A 17 -12.94 5.02 14.05
CA ASP A 17 -13.89 4.00 13.59
C ASP A 17 -14.39 4.32 12.18
N VAL A 18 -13.52 4.11 11.19
CA VAL A 18 -13.80 4.41 9.78
C VAL A 18 -14.88 3.49 9.17
N LEU A 19 -15.40 2.52 9.91
CA LEU A 19 -16.56 1.74 9.51
C LEU A 19 -17.88 2.40 9.93
N ASP A 20 -17.85 3.27 10.95
CA ASP A 20 -18.97 4.14 11.30
C ASP A 20 -19.07 5.34 10.37
N ARG A 21 -20.30 5.71 9.98
CA ARG A 21 -20.55 6.79 9.02
C ARG A 21 -20.12 8.16 9.53
N GLU A 22 -20.43 8.46 10.78
CA GLU A 22 -20.14 9.79 11.34
C GLU A 22 -18.63 9.95 11.60
N ALA A 23 -17.97 8.88 12.05
CA ALA A 23 -16.50 8.88 12.18
C ALA A 23 -15.80 9.00 10.82
N ARG A 24 -16.34 8.38 9.73
CA ARG A 24 -15.82 8.60 8.36
C ARG A 24 -15.95 10.05 7.94
N LYS A 25 -17.09 10.69 8.14
CA LYS A 25 -17.29 12.11 7.82
C LYS A 25 -16.30 12.99 8.58
N TRP A 26 -16.13 12.73 9.87
CA TRP A 26 -15.16 13.46 10.68
C TRP A 26 -13.74 13.28 10.14
N PHE A 27 -13.32 12.05 9.86
CA PHE A 27 -11.98 11.76 9.33
C PHE A 27 -11.79 12.41 7.95
N GLY A 28 -12.73 12.24 7.04
CA GLY A 28 -12.72 12.84 5.71
C GLY A 28 -12.63 14.36 5.74
N SER A 29 -13.33 15.01 6.69
CA SER A 29 -13.27 16.48 6.84
C SER A 29 -11.85 17.01 7.12
N LYS A 30 -10.93 16.18 7.65
CA LYS A 30 -9.55 16.58 7.95
C LYS A 30 -8.71 16.81 6.70
N TYR A 31 -9.07 16.20 5.57
CA TYR A 31 -8.40 16.47 4.29
C TYR A 31 -8.57 17.91 3.81
N LYS A 32 -9.63 18.62 4.28
CA LYS A 32 -9.84 20.03 3.93
C LYS A 32 -8.62 20.90 4.22
N PHE A 33 -7.94 20.68 5.34
CA PHE A 33 -6.74 21.43 5.71
C PHE A 33 -5.63 21.35 4.64
N LEU A 34 -5.47 20.20 4.00
CA LEU A 34 -4.47 19.98 2.96
C LEU A 34 -4.96 20.44 1.58
N LEU A 35 -6.25 20.23 1.29
CA LEU A 35 -6.89 20.72 0.05
C LEU A 35 -6.84 22.25 -0.06
N ASP A 36 -7.06 22.96 1.06
CA ASP A 36 -6.98 24.43 1.13
C ASP A 36 -5.57 24.95 0.84
N GLN A 37 -4.54 24.11 1.00
CA GLN A 37 -3.15 24.41 0.66
C GLN A 37 -2.78 24.03 -0.80
N GLY A 38 -3.75 23.55 -1.58
CA GLY A 38 -3.55 23.15 -2.97
C GLY A 38 -3.00 21.75 -3.17
N ILE A 39 -3.01 20.89 -2.15
CA ILE A 39 -2.62 19.49 -2.28
C ILE A 39 -3.75 18.70 -2.94
N GLU A 40 -3.47 18.04 -4.05
CA GLU A 40 -4.44 17.31 -4.87
C GLU A 40 -4.08 15.83 -5.04
N GLY A 41 -3.10 15.32 -4.28
CA GLY A 41 -2.71 13.92 -4.28
C GLY A 41 -2.42 13.43 -2.87
N PHE A 42 -2.98 12.28 -2.51
CA PHE A 42 -2.90 11.70 -1.17
C PHE A 42 -2.51 10.22 -1.22
N TRP A 43 -1.80 9.82 -0.20
CA TRP A 43 -1.33 8.47 0.00
C TRP A 43 -1.70 8.01 1.42
N ASN A 44 -2.53 6.96 1.51
CA ASN A 44 -2.86 6.30 2.77
C ASN A 44 -1.90 5.12 2.99
N ASP A 45 -0.98 5.30 3.91
CA ASP A 45 -0.02 4.28 4.33
C ASP A 45 -0.34 3.78 5.74
N MET A 46 0.12 2.59 6.08
CA MET A 46 0.01 1.98 7.41
C MET A 46 -1.45 1.77 7.90
N ASN A 47 -2.37 1.68 6.98
CA ASN A 47 -3.81 1.71 7.23
C ASN A 47 -4.51 0.34 7.25
N GLU A 48 -3.81 -0.71 7.67
CA GLU A 48 -4.40 -2.04 7.97
C GLU A 48 -5.28 -2.07 9.24
N PRO A 49 -5.08 -1.37 10.33
CA PRO A 49 -3.99 -0.48 10.73
C PRO A 49 -2.74 -1.25 11.16
N ALA A 50 -1.57 -0.75 10.79
CA ALA A 50 -0.33 -1.23 11.36
C ALA A 50 -0.20 -0.76 12.80
N ILE A 51 0.06 -1.70 13.70
CA ILE A 51 0.22 -1.45 15.13
C ILE A 51 1.57 -2.01 15.57
N PHE A 52 2.48 -1.17 16.06
CA PHE A 52 3.77 -1.64 16.53
C PHE A 52 3.64 -2.39 17.86
N TYR A 53 2.77 -1.92 18.74
CA TYR A 53 2.35 -2.60 19.97
C TYR A 53 1.15 -1.89 20.60
N SER A 54 0.34 -2.62 21.35
CA SER A 54 -0.51 -2.04 22.38
C SER A 54 0.22 -1.97 23.72
N GLU A 55 -0.19 -1.08 24.59
CA GLU A 55 0.40 -0.96 25.94
C GLU A 55 0.24 -2.28 26.72
N LYS A 56 -0.91 -2.94 26.57
CA LYS A 56 -1.18 -4.25 27.19
C LYS A 56 -0.19 -5.31 26.71
N ASN A 57 0.02 -5.43 25.41
CA ASN A 57 0.91 -6.44 24.84
C ASN A 57 2.37 -6.14 25.15
N LEU A 58 2.79 -4.86 25.10
CA LEU A 58 4.12 -4.45 25.51
C LEU A 58 4.41 -4.84 26.97
N ASN A 59 3.48 -4.55 27.90
CA ASN A 59 3.64 -4.89 29.30
C ASN A 59 3.75 -6.41 29.54
N LYS A 60 3.00 -7.20 28.76
CA LYS A 60 3.11 -8.67 28.79
C LYS A 60 4.51 -9.11 28.36
N VAL A 61 4.95 -8.69 27.18
CA VAL A 61 6.26 -9.04 26.62
C VAL A 61 7.40 -8.57 27.52
N MET A 62 7.32 -7.38 28.10
CA MET A 62 8.33 -6.90 29.06
C MET A 62 8.44 -7.75 30.34
N LYS A 63 7.33 -8.36 30.80
CA LYS A 63 7.38 -9.31 31.92
C LYS A 63 8.06 -10.60 31.51
N GLU A 64 7.75 -11.13 30.32
CA GLU A 64 8.37 -12.35 29.79
C GLU A 64 9.87 -12.15 29.55
N ILE A 65 10.28 -11.02 28.96
CA ILE A 65 11.70 -10.64 28.79
C ILE A 65 12.44 -10.61 30.12
N LYS A 66 11.83 -10.02 31.15
CA LYS A 66 12.45 -9.98 32.50
C LYS A 66 12.63 -11.36 33.12
N ALA A 67 11.76 -12.31 32.76
CA ALA A 67 11.84 -13.68 33.27
C ALA A 67 12.99 -14.49 32.63
N ILE A 68 13.31 -14.23 31.35
CA ILE A 68 14.43 -14.88 30.65
C ILE A 68 15.77 -14.13 30.79
N LYS A 69 15.76 -12.88 31.24
CA LYS A 69 16.98 -12.10 31.39
C LYS A 69 17.90 -12.73 32.44
N ASN A 70 19.07 -13.19 32.01
CA ASN A 70 20.20 -13.58 32.85
C ASN A 70 21.51 -13.09 32.20
N ASP A 71 22.61 -13.14 32.94
CA ASP A 71 23.90 -12.63 32.46
C ASP A 71 24.59 -13.58 31.45
N ASN A 72 24.07 -14.81 31.28
CA ASN A 72 24.61 -15.85 30.41
C ASN A 72 23.49 -16.48 29.55
N MET A 73 22.85 -15.67 28.70
CA MET A 73 21.81 -16.17 27.79
C MET A 73 22.42 -17.16 26.77
N ASP A 74 21.82 -18.34 26.68
CA ASP A 74 22.14 -19.26 25.59
C ASP A 74 21.48 -18.83 24.27
N MET A 75 21.80 -19.53 23.18
CA MET A 75 21.31 -19.19 21.85
C MET A 75 19.77 -19.30 21.74
N TRP A 76 19.15 -20.23 22.48
CA TRP A 76 17.70 -20.41 22.46
C TRP A 76 16.97 -19.30 23.19
N GLU A 77 17.53 -18.82 24.29
CA GLU A 77 17.02 -17.64 25.03
C GLU A 77 17.14 -16.38 24.18
N VAL A 78 18.22 -16.22 23.39
CA VAL A 78 18.36 -15.10 22.42
C VAL A 78 17.29 -15.19 21.33
N PHE A 79 17.01 -16.36 20.79
CA PHE A 79 15.92 -16.53 19.81
C PHE A 79 14.56 -16.27 20.44
N ALA A 80 14.29 -16.77 21.63
CA ALA A 80 13.03 -16.52 22.34
C ALA A 80 12.84 -15.01 22.60
N PHE A 81 13.87 -14.29 23.01
CA PHE A 81 13.85 -12.84 23.16
C PHE A 81 13.52 -12.15 21.83
N LYS A 82 14.19 -12.52 20.74
CA LYS A 82 13.93 -11.97 19.41
C LYS A 82 12.48 -12.20 18.98
N ASP A 83 11.95 -13.40 19.20
CA ASP A 83 10.58 -13.75 18.82
C ASP A 83 9.54 -12.96 19.64
N LEU A 84 9.78 -12.77 20.94
CA LEU A 84 8.93 -11.94 21.79
C LEU A 84 8.87 -10.50 21.29
N VAL A 85 10.03 -9.91 20.94
CA VAL A 85 10.09 -8.53 20.43
C VAL A 85 9.46 -8.43 19.04
N SER A 86 9.76 -9.36 18.15
CA SER A 86 9.21 -9.38 16.79
C SER A 86 7.69 -9.60 16.78
N GLY A 87 7.18 -10.40 17.73
CA GLY A 87 5.75 -10.69 17.89
C GLY A 87 4.93 -9.52 18.44
N LEU A 88 5.55 -8.39 18.79
CA LEU A 88 4.83 -7.18 19.20
C LEU A 88 4.10 -6.53 18.02
N ALA A 89 4.75 -6.43 16.88
CA ALA A 89 4.20 -5.73 15.71
C ALA A 89 3.07 -6.53 15.06
N ASN A 90 1.97 -5.84 14.77
CA ASN A 90 0.78 -6.39 14.12
C ASN A 90 0.26 -7.66 14.81
N ASN A 91 0.30 -7.67 16.14
CA ASN A 91 -0.06 -8.82 16.94
C ASN A 91 -1.57 -9.13 16.84
N PRO A 92 -1.97 -10.37 16.49
CA PRO A 92 -3.38 -10.74 16.37
C PRO A 92 -4.21 -10.50 17.64
N GLU A 93 -3.62 -10.55 18.83
CA GLU A 93 -4.32 -10.28 20.09
C GLU A 93 -4.64 -8.79 20.25
N ASP A 94 -3.83 -7.89 19.67
CA ASP A 94 -4.15 -6.48 19.64
C ASP A 94 -5.37 -6.23 18.74
N TYR A 95 -5.46 -6.89 17.58
CA TYR A 95 -6.62 -6.81 16.68
C TYR A 95 -7.91 -7.36 17.30
N LYS A 96 -7.82 -8.25 18.27
CA LYS A 96 -8.99 -8.75 19.04
C LYS A 96 -9.40 -7.82 20.19
N SER A 97 -8.66 -6.75 20.44
CA SER A 97 -8.85 -5.93 21.64
C SER A 97 -9.60 -4.62 21.38
N PHE A 98 -9.95 -4.30 20.14
CA PHE A 98 -10.78 -3.13 19.81
C PHE A 98 -11.91 -3.48 18.83
N TYR A 99 -12.88 -2.56 18.72
CA TYR A 99 -14.16 -2.81 18.10
C TYR A 99 -14.56 -1.64 17.20
N HIS A 100 -15.46 -1.93 16.27
CA HIS A 100 -16.05 -0.98 15.33
C HIS A 100 -17.56 -1.03 15.40
N THR A 101 -18.22 0.05 14.95
CA THR A 101 -19.64 0.11 14.74
C THR A 101 -19.96 -0.12 13.28
N VAL A 102 -20.67 -1.20 12.97
CA VAL A 102 -21.09 -1.56 11.61
C VAL A 102 -22.61 -1.73 11.64
N ASP A 103 -23.33 -0.87 10.94
CA ASP A 103 -24.81 -0.86 10.87
C ASP A 103 -25.48 -0.88 12.26
N GLY A 104 -24.90 -0.19 13.23
CA GLY A 104 -25.38 -0.09 14.61
C GLY A 104 -24.96 -1.25 15.52
N GLU A 105 -24.30 -2.26 15.00
CA GLU A 105 -23.77 -3.39 15.76
C GLU A 105 -22.30 -3.19 16.11
N THR A 106 -21.89 -3.69 17.28
CA THR A 106 -20.48 -3.69 17.70
C THR A 106 -19.77 -4.92 17.18
N VAL A 107 -18.79 -4.74 16.29
CA VAL A 107 -18.02 -5.81 15.68
C VAL A 107 -16.55 -5.70 16.07
N ARG A 108 -15.94 -6.82 16.47
CA ARG A 108 -14.50 -6.86 16.82
C ARG A 108 -13.64 -6.69 15.57
N HIS A 109 -12.55 -5.91 15.69
CA HIS A 109 -11.69 -5.53 14.55
C HIS A 109 -11.18 -6.72 13.74
N ASP A 110 -10.76 -7.82 14.37
CA ASP A 110 -10.24 -9.01 13.65
C ASP A 110 -11.27 -9.67 12.71
N LYS A 111 -12.56 -9.34 12.85
CA LYS A 111 -13.64 -9.80 11.95
C LYS A 111 -13.83 -8.90 10.73
N VAL A 112 -13.38 -7.67 10.83
CA VAL A 112 -13.55 -6.62 9.82
C VAL A 112 -12.21 -5.97 9.43
N HIS A 113 -11.09 -6.57 9.82
CA HIS A 113 -9.73 -6.07 9.63
C HIS A 113 -9.49 -5.59 8.19
N ASN A 114 -9.83 -6.39 7.20
CA ASN A 114 -9.63 -6.06 5.78
C ASN A 114 -10.47 -4.87 5.29
N LEU A 115 -11.48 -4.45 6.05
CA LEU A 115 -12.32 -3.30 5.70
C LEU A 115 -11.78 -1.98 6.26
N TYR A 116 -10.78 -1.99 7.13
CA TYR A 116 -10.29 -0.78 7.77
C TYR A 116 -9.66 0.19 6.76
N GLY A 117 -8.69 -0.27 5.96
CA GLY A 117 -8.08 0.55 4.90
C GLY A 117 -9.08 0.96 3.81
N TYR A 118 -10.02 0.07 3.47
CA TYR A 118 -11.15 0.42 2.61
C TYR A 118 -11.97 1.57 3.20
N GLY A 119 -12.36 1.47 4.48
CA GLY A 119 -13.14 2.52 5.17
C GLY A 119 -12.42 3.86 5.25
N MET A 120 -11.11 3.85 5.49
CA MET A 120 -10.28 5.06 5.49
C MET A 120 -10.22 5.71 4.10
N THR A 121 -10.01 4.93 3.05
CA THR A 121 -9.96 5.45 1.66
C THR A 121 -11.33 5.92 1.20
N ARG A 122 -12.39 5.23 1.59
CA ARG A 122 -13.77 5.65 1.36
C ARG A 122 -14.08 6.98 2.03
N ALA A 123 -13.63 7.18 3.28
CA ALA A 123 -13.79 8.44 4.00
C ALA A 123 -13.14 9.62 3.26
N ALA A 124 -11.96 9.40 2.66
CA ALA A 124 -11.29 10.38 1.83
C ALA A 124 -12.07 10.67 0.54
N GLY A 125 -12.47 9.63 -0.20
CA GLY A 125 -13.21 9.76 -1.46
C GLY A 125 -14.54 10.48 -1.28
N GLU A 126 -15.36 10.06 -0.28
CA GLU A 126 -16.61 10.73 0.06
C GLU A 126 -16.39 12.24 0.40
N ALA A 127 -15.30 12.55 1.11
CA ALA A 127 -14.96 13.94 1.44
C ALA A 127 -14.48 14.74 0.24
N PHE A 128 -13.76 14.16 -0.71
CA PHE A 128 -13.31 14.87 -1.92
C PHE A 128 -14.47 15.23 -2.83
N GLU A 129 -15.48 14.38 -2.94
CA GLU A 129 -16.71 14.69 -3.68
C GLU A 129 -17.47 15.89 -3.07
N GLU A 130 -17.42 16.05 -1.75
CA GLU A 130 -18.07 17.17 -1.05
C GLU A 130 -17.22 18.44 -1.04
N LEU A 131 -15.90 18.32 -0.78
CA LEU A 131 -14.99 19.46 -0.55
C LEU A 131 -14.39 20.03 -1.83
N ALA A 132 -14.30 19.24 -2.89
CA ALA A 132 -13.66 19.66 -4.15
C ALA A 132 -14.32 18.97 -5.38
N PRO A 133 -15.64 19.13 -5.58
CA PRO A 133 -16.42 18.40 -6.59
C PRO A 133 -15.95 18.61 -8.03
N GLU A 134 -15.31 19.74 -8.35
CA GLU A 134 -14.74 20.02 -9.67
C GLU A 134 -13.33 19.46 -9.87
N LYS A 135 -12.70 18.88 -8.85
CA LYS A 135 -11.33 18.38 -8.91
C LYS A 135 -11.31 16.85 -8.95
N ARG A 136 -10.32 16.31 -9.64
CA ARG A 136 -9.98 14.88 -9.59
C ARG A 136 -8.81 14.67 -8.64
N ILE A 137 -9.12 14.50 -7.36
CA ILE A 137 -8.11 14.31 -6.32
C ILE A 137 -7.57 12.88 -6.42
N LEU A 138 -6.25 12.76 -6.52
CA LEU A 138 -5.58 11.47 -6.51
C LEU A 138 -5.57 10.89 -5.09
N MET A 139 -5.99 9.63 -4.95
CA MET A 139 -5.86 8.86 -3.73
C MET A 139 -5.35 7.47 -4.05
N PHE A 140 -4.34 6.98 -3.32
CA PHE A 140 -3.94 5.59 -3.36
C PHE A 140 -3.58 5.08 -1.95
N SER A 141 -3.73 3.79 -1.73
CA SER A 141 -3.71 3.18 -0.39
C SER A 141 -2.87 1.92 -0.38
N ARG A 142 -2.23 1.61 0.75
CA ARG A 142 -1.56 0.33 0.98
C ARG A 142 -2.57 -0.78 1.24
N SER A 143 -3.41 -0.61 2.25
CA SER A 143 -4.43 -1.57 2.57
C SER A 143 -5.69 -1.34 1.74
N SER A 144 -6.26 -2.43 1.24
CA SER A 144 -7.41 -2.38 0.35
C SER A 144 -8.33 -3.58 0.53
N TYR A 145 -9.53 -3.46 0.00
CA TYR A 145 -10.49 -4.55 -0.14
C TYR A 145 -11.29 -4.35 -1.43
N ILE A 146 -11.95 -5.41 -1.91
CA ILE A 146 -12.77 -5.32 -3.12
C ILE A 146 -13.82 -4.21 -2.98
N GLY A 147 -13.99 -3.40 -4.02
CA GLY A 147 -14.88 -2.22 -4.00
C GLY A 147 -14.17 -0.90 -3.65
N MET A 148 -12.95 -0.93 -3.07
CA MET A 148 -12.19 0.31 -2.75
C MET A 148 -11.73 1.05 -4.02
N HIS A 149 -11.62 0.39 -5.16
CA HIS A 149 -11.27 0.99 -6.44
C HIS A 149 -12.15 2.17 -6.85
N ARG A 150 -13.36 2.27 -6.28
CA ARG A 150 -14.28 3.40 -6.48
C ARG A 150 -13.81 4.69 -5.79
N TYR A 151 -12.91 4.59 -4.83
CA TYR A 151 -12.45 5.71 -4.01
C TYR A 151 -10.96 6.01 -4.18
N GLY A 152 -10.19 5.07 -4.70
CA GLY A 152 -8.76 5.25 -4.88
C GLY A 152 -8.06 4.06 -5.52
N GLY A 153 -6.79 4.26 -5.87
CA GLY A 153 -5.89 3.22 -6.34
C GLY A 153 -5.13 2.53 -5.21
N ILE A 154 -4.20 1.69 -5.60
CA ILE A 154 -3.29 1.01 -4.67
C ILE A 154 -1.87 1.00 -5.24
N TRP A 155 -0.87 0.83 -4.37
CA TRP A 155 0.44 0.35 -4.78
C TRP A 155 0.71 -1.03 -4.16
N MET A 156 1.70 -1.73 -4.70
CA MET A 156 1.94 -3.13 -4.36
C MET A 156 2.76 -3.34 -3.07
N GLY A 157 2.86 -2.31 -2.22
CA GLY A 157 3.51 -2.37 -0.90
C GLY A 157 5.04 -2.42 -0.96
N ASP A 158 5.63 -2.84 0.15
CA ASP A 158 7.07 -2.86 0.41
C ASP A 158 7.77 -4.02 -0.30
N ASN A 159 7.98 -3.90 -1.60
CA ASN A 159 8.73 -4.85 -2.40
C ASN A 159 10.24 -4.76 -2.11
N LYS A 160 11.01 -5.72 -2.61
CA LYS A 160 12.48 -5.75 -2.46
C LYS A 160 13.16 -5.49 -3.80
N SER A 161 14.38 -4.94 -3.76
CA SER A 161 15.24 -4.73 -4.94
C SER A 161 15.78 -6.05 -5.47
N TRP A 162 14.88 -6.94 -5.90
CA TRP A 162 15.15 -8.26 -6.43
C TRP A 162 14.45 -8.49 -7.77
N TRP A 163 15.10 -9.23 -8.67
CA TRP A 163 14.52 -9.61 -9.97
C TRP A 163 13.20 -10.36 -9.85
N SER A 164 13.08 -11.24 -8.84
CA SER A 164 11.84 -11.97 -8.56
C SER A 164 10.68 -11.03 -8.18
N HIS A 165 10.96 -9.91 -7.51
CA HIS A 165 9.94 -8.93 -7.17
C HIS A 165 9.54 -8.06 -8.37
N LEU A 166 10.45 -7.78 -9.30
CA LEU A 166 10.10 -7.15 -10.59
C LEU A 166 9.10 -8.02 -11.37
N LEU A 167 9.40 -9.32 -11.51
CA LEU A 167 8.51 -10.27 -12.16
C LEU A 167 7.17 -10.42 -11.42
N LEU A 168 7.21 -10.49 -10.08
CA LEU A 168 6.00 -10.54 -9.27
C LEU A 168 5.11 -9.30 -9.51
N ASN A 169 5.69 -8.11 -9.53
CA ASN A 169 4.92 -6.88 -9.78
C ASN A 169 4.30 -6.86 -11.18
N LEU A 170 5.01 -7.35 -12.20
CA LEU A 170 4.44 -7.52 -13.54
C LEU A 170 3.21 -8.43 -13.52
N LYS A 171 3.31 -9.61 -12.88
CA LYS A 171 2.20 -10.59 -12.77
C LYS A 171 1.02 -10.08 -11.93
N MET A 172 1.27 -9.19 -10.96
CA MET A 172 0.22 -8.60 -10.13
C MET A 172 -0.64 -7.57 -10.88
N LEU A 173 -0.11 -6.88 -11.89
CA LEU A 173 -0.84 -5.83 -12.62
C LEU A 173 -2.17 -6.34 -13.20
N PRO A 174 -2.22 -7.40 -14.04
CA PRO A 174 -3.48 -7.92 -14.55
C PRO A 174 -4.38 -8.48 -13.44
N SER A 175 -3.83 -9.10 -12.40
CA SER A 175 -4.59 -9.62 -11.27
C SER A 175 -5.32 -8.51 -10.51
N LEU A 176 -4.67 -7.37 -10.28
CA LEU A 176 -5.27 -6.21 -9.64
C LEU A 176 -6.33 -5.55 -10.53
N ASN A 177 -6.10 -5.51 -11.85
CA ASN A 177 -7.10 -5.01 -12.79
C ASN A 177 -8.36 -5.88 -12.80
N MET A 178 -8.24 -7.21 -12.69
CA MET A 178 -9.41 -8.09 -12.52
C MET A 178 -10.21 -7.81 -11.26
N CYS A 179 -9.58 -7.25 -10.22
CA CYS A 179 -10.25 -6.78 -9.00
C CYS A 179 -10.79 -5.34 -9.10
N GLY A 180 -10.69 -4.70 -10.27
CA GLY A 180 -11.15 -3.34 -10.53
C GLY A 180 -10.13 -2.24 -10.23
N PHE A 181 -8.93 -2.57 -9.74
CA PHE A 181 -7.89 -1.58 -9.46
C PHE A 181 -7.12 -1.21 -10.72
N LEU A 182 -7.53 -0.14 -11.39
CA LEU A 182 -6.85 0.37 -12.59
C LEU A 182 -5.65 1.25 -12.23
N TYR A 183 -5.78 2.14 -11.24
CA TYR A 183 -4.67 2.97 -10.77
C TYR A 183 -3.79 2.17 -9.82
N THR A 184 -2.77 1.57 -10.38
CA THR A 184 -1.84 0.71 -9.63
C THR A 184 -0.41 0.82 -10.16
N GLY A 185 0.53 0.45 -9.33
CA GLY A 185 1.95 0.36 -9.63
C GLY A 185 2.74 -0.17 -8.44
N ALA A 186 4.05 -0.24 -8.59
CA ALA A 186 4.96 -0.71 -7.57
C ALA A 186 6.01 0.37 -7.24
N ASP A 187 6.72 0.20 -6.15
CA ASP A 187 7.92 0.96 -5.87
C ASP A 187 9.02 0.54 -6.85
N LEU A 188 9.30 1.40 -7.84
CA LEU A 188 10.26 1.10 -8.90
C LEU A 188 11.67 1.03 -8.31
N GLY A 189 12.37 -0.05 -8.62
CA GLY A 189 13.68 -0.35 -8.06
C GLY A 189 13.63 -1.20 -6.79
N GLY A 190 12.47 -1.27 -6.14
CA GLY A 190 12.23 -1.96 -4.88
C GLY A 190 12.35 -1.02 -3.68
N PHE A 191 11.47 -1.20 -2.70
CA PHE A 191 11.46 -0.42 -1.47
C PHE A 191 12.58 -0.84 -0.52
N GLY A 192 12.74 -2.13 -0.29
CA GLY A 192 13.77 -2.67 0.60
C GLY A 192 14.97 -3.24 -0.16
N ALA A 193 16.14 -3.15 0.44
CA ALA A 193 17.45 -3.49 -0.10
C ALA A 193 17.98 -2.51 -1.18
N ASP A 194 19.26 -2.67 -1.54
CA ASP A 194 19.96 -1.80 -2.47
C ASP A 194 19.72 -2.23 -3.91
N VAL A 195 19.19 -1.34 -4.71
CA VAL A 195 18.96 -1.59 -6.12
C VAL A 195 20.28 -1.49 -6.93
N THR A 196 20.42 -2.32 -7.95
CA THR A 196 21.46 -2.17 -8.98
C THR A 196 20.94 -1.30 -10.12
N GLU A 197 21.86 -0.64 -10.85
CA GLU A 197 21.51 0.19 -12.01
C GLU A 197 20.69 -0.57 -13.06
N ASP A 198 21.09 -1.81 -13.36
CA ASP A 198 20.40 -2.63 -14.36
C ASP A 198 19.00 -3.02 -13.92
N LEU A 199 18.84 -3.41 -12.66
CA LEU A 199 17.51 -3.72 -12.09
C LEU A 199 16.58 -2.50 -12.11
N LEU A 200 17.10 -1.32 -11.73
CA LEU A 200 16.30 -0.09 -11.78
C LEU A 200 15.87 0.26 -13.20
N LEU A 201 16.77 0.14 -14.17
CA LEU A 201 16.46 0.37 -15.59
C LEU A 201 15.34 -0.56 -16.08
N ARG A 202 15.40 -1.85 -15.74
CA ARG A 202 14.36 -2.81 -16.11
C ARG A 202 13.03 -2.51 -15.40
N TRP A 203 13.10 -2.14 -14.13
CA TRP A 203 11.86 -1.78 -13.40
C TRP A 203 11.23 -0.50 -13.93
N MET A 204 12.04 0.49 -14.28
CA MET A 204 11.54 1.68 -14.95
C MET A 204 10.95 1.40 -16.32
N ALA A 205 11.53 0.46 -17.08
CA ALA A 205 10.97 0.03 -18.36
C ALA A 205 9.59 -0.63 -18.22
N LEU A 206 9.32 -1.31 -17.10
CA LEU A 206 7.95 -1.72 -16.74
C LEU A 206 7.11 -0.51 -16.31
N GLY A 207 7.67 0.35 -15.44
CA GLY A 207 6.98 1.48 -14.82
C GLY A 207 6.47 2.52 -15.80
N ILE A 208 7.11 2.71 -16.96
CA ILE A 208 6.63 3.67 -17.98
C ILE A 208 5.22 3.35 -18.50
N PHE A 209 4.74 2.12 -18.33
CA PHE A 209 3.40 1.69 -18.72
C PHE A 209 2.39 1.72 -17.55
N THR A 210 2.85 1.78 -16.30
CA THR A 210 1.95 1.73 -15.15
C THR A 210 1.34 3.10 -14.83
N PRO A 211 0.07 3.20 -14.43
CA PRO A 211 -0.53 4.46 -13.99
C PRO A 211 0.25 5.11 -12.86
N LEU A 212 0.53 4.39 -11.78
CA LEU A 212 1.45 4.82 -10.72
C LEU A 212 2.89 4.49 -11.11
N MET A 213 3.67 5.51 -11.46
CA MET A 213 5.09 5.41 -11.74
C MET A 213 5.88 6.18 -10.67
N ARG A 214 6.35 5.48 -9.66
CA ARG A 214 7.02 6.09 -8.50
C ARG A 214 8.31 5.32 -8.17
N ASN A 215 9.45 6.03 -8.17
CA ASN A 215 10.69 5.55 -7.57
C ASN A 215 10.64 5.83 -6.06
N HIS A 216 10.71 4.79 -5.24
CA HIS A 216 10.57 4.90 -3.79
C HIS A 216 11.38 3.81 -3.08
N SER A 217 12.12 4.20 -2.03
CA SER A 217 12.95 3.27 -1.25
C SER A 217 12.91 3.58 0.24
N ALA A 218 13.23 2.58 1.06
CA ALA A 218 13.28 2.69 2.51
C ALA A 218 14.47 3.54 2.97
N LEU A 219 14.30 4.19 4.11
CA LEU A 219 15.39 4.84 4.80
C LEU A 219 16.53 3.83 5.10
N GLY A 220 17.77 4.23 4.82
CA GLY A 220 18.95 3.40 5.06
C GLY A 220 19.34 2.46 3.91
N THR A 221 18.59 2.45 2.82
CA THR A 221 19.00 1.82 1.55
C THR A 221 19.85 2.78 0.73
N ARG A 222 20.46 2.26 -0.35
CA ARG A 222 21.17 3.11 -1.32
C ARG A 222 20.22 4.14 -1.94
N ASP A 223 20.73 5.36 -2.16
CA ASP A 223 20.05 6.37 -2.98
C ASP A 223 19.77 5.79 -4.36
N GLN A 224 18.52 5.80 -4.80
CA GLN A 224 18.12 5.16 -6.06
C GLN A 224 17.49 6.12 -7.07
N GLU A 225 17.65 7.42 -6.88
CA GLU A 225 17.26 8.40 -7.90
C GLU A 225 18.08 8.20 -9.18
N CYS A 226 17.41 8.32 -10.33
CA CYS A 226 17.99 8.00 -11.63
C CYS A 226 19.31 8.74 -11.92
N TYR A 227 19.49 9.95 -11.38
CA TYR A 227 20.71 10.75 -11.55
C TYR A 227 21.89 10.30 -10.67
N ARG A 228 21.68 9.35 -9.76
CA ARG A 228 22.75 8.74 -8.94
C ARG A 228 23.51 7.64 -9.67
N PHE A 229 23.02 7.21 -10.83
CA PHE A 229 23.61 6.13 -11.63
C PHE A 229 24.33 6.65 -12.86
N THR A 230 25.11 5.78 -13.52
CA THR A 230 25.97 6.16 -14.64
C THR A 230 25.21 6.31 -15.96
N LYS A 231 24.16 5.50 -16.17
CA LYS A 231 23.37 5.46 -17.42
C LYS A 231 22.27 6.52 -17.47
N THR A 232 22.58 7.75 -17.07
CA THR A 232 21.60 8.86 -16.96
C THR A 232 20.82 9.11 -18.26
N GLU A 233 21.48 9.00 -19.42
CA GLU A 233 20.82 9.20 -20.72
C GLU A 233 19.80 8.09 -21.04
N THR A 234 20.05 6.85 -20.60
CA THR A 234 19.09 5.76 -20.76
C THR A 234 17.86 6.00 -19.88
N PHE A 235 18.06 6.44 -18.64
CA PHE A 235 16.93 6.84 -17.77
C PHE A 235 16.14 8.01 -18.36
N ARG A 236 16.82 9.02 -18.89
CA ARG A 236 16.18 10.15 -19.58
C ARG A 236 15.33 9.69 -20.75
N SER A 237 15.85 8.77 -21.56
CA SER A 237 15.14 8.20 -22.70
C SER A 237 13.88 7.46 -22.27
N LEU A 238 13.95 6.64 -21.22
CA LEU A 238 12.77 5.95 -20.67
C LEU A 238 11.69 6.94 -20.19
N ILE A 239 12.10 7.97 -19.46
CA ILE A 239 11.18 9.03 -19.01
C ILE A 239 10.58 9.77 -20.21
N GLY A 240 11.38 10.05 -21.24
CA GLY A 240 10.91 10.65 -22.49
C GLY A 240 9.83 9.80 -23.18
N ILE A 241 10.03 8.47 -23.24
CA ILE A 241 9.03 7.54 -23.76
C ILE A 241 7.75 7.62 -22.92
N ARG A 242 7.85 7.64 -21.58
CA ARG A 242 6.68 7.80 -20.68
C ARG A 242 5.89 9.06 -21.03
N TYR A 243 6.56 10.21 -21.18
CA TYR A 243 5.87 11.45 -21.54
C TYR A 243 5.20 11.37 -22.92
N GLY A 244 5.84 10.73 -23.89
CA GLY A 244 5.23 10.47 -25.20
C GLY A 244 4.01 9.54 -25.15
N LEU A 245 4.00 8.60 -24.20
CA LEU A 245 2.89 7.65 -24.01
C LEU A 245 1.73 8.23 -23.18
N MET A 246 1.89 9.35 -22.50
CA MET A 246 0.86 9.88 -21.58
C MET A 246 -0.54 10.00 -22.22
N PRO A 247 -0.72 10.55 -23.44
CA PRO A 247 -2.05 10.64 -24.06
C PRO A 247 -2.66 9.26 -24.32
N TYR A 248 -1.84 8.29 -24.75
CA TYR A 248 -2.27 6.91 -24.96
C TYR A 248 -2.69 6.24 -23.65
N LEU A 249 -1.83 6.30 -22.63
CA LEU A 249 -2.10 5.71 -21.31
C LEU A 249 -3.34 6.30 -20.65
N TYR A 250 -3.51 7.61 -20.77
CA TYR A 250 -4.71 8.29 -20.27
C TYR A 250 -5.96 7.80 -21.00
N SER A 251 -5.90 7.69 -22.32
CA SER A 251 -7.05 7.25 -23.13
C SER A 251 -7.43 5.79 -22.81
N GLU A 252 -6.45 4.89 -22.71
CA GLU A 252 -6.72 3.48 -22.38
C GLU A 252 -7.19 3.32 -20.93
N PHE A 253 -6.64 4.11 -19.99
CA PHE A 253 -7.12 4.15 -18.61
C PHE A 253 -8.58 4.60 -18.53
N MET A 254 -8.94 5.68 -19.23
CA MET A 254 -10.31 6.19 -19.25
C MET A 254 -11.28 5.23 -19.93
N LYS A 255 -10.88 4.56 -21.02
CA LYS A 255 -11.69 3.50 -21.63
C LYS A 255 -11.93 2.36 -20.62
N ALA A 256 -10.88 1.88 -19.98
CA ALA A 256 -10.99 0.82 -18.97
C ALA A 256 -11.95 1.21 -17.84
N ALA A 257 -11.83 2.46 -17.33
CA ALA A 257 -12.67 2.96 -16.25
C ALA A 257 -14.14 3.17 -16.64
N LEU A 258 -14.41 3.63 -17.87
CA LEU A 258 -15.77 3.94 -18.33
C LEU A 258 -16.51 2.74 -18.91
N GLU A 259 -15.78 1.72 -19.36
CA GLU A 259 -16.32 0.54 -20.02
C GLU A 259 -16.19 -0.73 -19.18
N ASP A 260 -15.81 -0.60 -17.89
CA ASP A 260 -15.57 -1.72 -16.96
C ASP A 260 -14.59 -2.77 -17.52
N LYS A 261 -13.49 -2.31 -18.14
CA LYS A 261 -12.47 -3.14 -18.76
C LYS A 261 -11.18 -3.16 -17.95
N MET A 262 -10.30 -4.08 -18.32
CA MET A 262 -8.93 -4.12 -17.80
C MET A 262 -8.03 -3.18 -18.61
N LEU A 263 -7.08 -2.52 -17.92
CA LEU A 263 -6.00 -1.77 -18.55
C LEU A 263 -4.85 -2.69 -18.96
N PHE A 264 -4.48 -3.63 -18.07
CA PHE A 264 -3.47 -4.65 -18.33
C PHE A 264 -4.15 -5.98 -18.61
N LEU A 265 -4.05 -6.44 -19.86
CA LEU A 265 -4.65 -7.67 -20.32
C LEU A 265 -3.59 -8.75 -20.48
N PRO A 266 -3.76 -9.94 -19.88
CA PRO A 266 -2.96 -11.11 -20.24
C PRO A 266 -3.11 -11.43 -21.71
N LEU A 267 -2.04 -11.88 -22.37
CA LEU A 267 -2.11 -12.28 -23.79
C LEU A 267 -3.18 -13.35 -24.04
N ALA A 268 -3.35 -14.27 -23.11
CA ALA A 268 -4.38 -15.29 -23.15
C ALA A 268 -5.83 -14.76 -23.19
N PHE A 269 -6.07 -13.54 -22.74
CA PHE A 269 -7.41 -12.91 -22.80
C PHE A 269 -7.67 -12.27 -24.14
N VAL A 270 -6.61 -11.88 -24.86
CA VAL A 270 -6.68 -11.28 -26.19
C VAL A 270 -6.67 -12.37 -27.28
N TYR A 271 -5.83 -13.37 -27.09
CA TYR A 271 -5.60 -14.47 -28.05
C TYR A 271 -6.08 -15.79 -27.46
N THR A 272 -7.39 -15.91 -27.26
CA THR A 272 -8.02 -17.03 -26.54
C THR A 272 -7.80 -18.39 -27.20
N GLU A 273 -7.64 -18.42 -28.53
CA GLU A 273 -7.44 -19.65 -29.34
C GLU A 273 -5.94 -20.02 -29.50
N ASP A 274 -5.01 -19.15 -29.07
CA ASP A 274 -3.59 -19.42 -29.15
C ASP A 274 -3.09 -20.11 -27.84
N SER A 275 -2.71 -21.39 -28.00
CA SER A 275 -2.19 -22.17 -26.87
C SER A 275 -0.89 -21.58 -26.26
N HIS A 276 -0.04 -20.96 -27.10
CA HIS A 276 1.19 -20.34 -26.64
C HIS A 276 0.93 -19.10 -25.78
N ALA A 277 -0.13 -18.33 -26.08
CA ALA A 277 -0.50 -17.19 -25.28
C ALA A 277 -0.89 -17.56 -23.84
N ARG A 278 -1.29 -18.81 -23.58
CA ARG A 278 -1.62 -19.33 -22.25
C ARG A 278 -0.40 -19.77 -21.45
N GLU A 279 0.72 -19.99 -22.11
CA GLU A 279 1.98 -20.46 -21.52
C GLU A 279 2.96 -19.32 -21.23
N VAL A 280 2.66 -18.10 -21.68
CA VAL A 280 3.51 -16.93 -21.41
C VAL A 280 3.41 -16.55 -19.94
N GLU A 281 4.54 -16.64 -19.24
CA GLU A 281 4.65 -16.34 -17.81
C GLU A 281 5.46 -15.07 -17.49
N ASP A 282 6.23 -14.55 -18.45
CA ASP A 282 7.15 -13.41 -18.32
C ASP A 282 7.20 -12.49 -19.54
#